data_836c660409155c5c917d0391dbaa06eb
#
_entry.id   836c660409155c5c917d0391dbaa06eb
#
_cell.length_a   1.000
_cell.length_b   1.000
_cell.length_c   1.000
_cell.angle_alpha   90.00
_cell.angle_beta   90.00
_cell.angle_gamma   90.00
#
_symmetry.space_group_name_H-M   'P 1'
#
loop_
_entity.id
_entity.type
_entity.pdbx_description
1 polymer ?
#
loop_
_entity_poly.entity_id
_entity_poly.type
_entity_poly.pdbx_seq_one_letter_code
_entity_poly.pdbx_strand_id
1 'polypeptide(L)'
;MREKNSLTTYLIIVICGFYFTAQYYPNILHLSLPLQQELFLIKSAYFPDGSLHGVNQGEYWRLVTVALTHGSITHLLFNMLALWQLGTIIEKIYGKAKYSLILLGSLLCGSAASYFFNPTNVPAVGASGMIFGLFAALLVTSRKYGIDYKNVVGVIVVNLMITFLVPNIDWHAHIGGLIGGAITTYLVRGFNGTQKRLRNI
;
A
#
# COMPACT_ATOMS: atom_id res chain seq x y z
N MET A 1 -20.75 -16.25 1.58
CA MET A 1 -20.89 -15.88 0.15
C MET A 1 -19.77 -14.90 -0.19
N ARG A 2 -18.87 -15.23 -1.13
CA ARG A 2 -17.90 -14.26 -1.68
C ARG A 2 -18.69 -13.17 -2.39
N GLU A 3 -18.56 -11.90 -2.00
CA GLU A 3 -19.06 -10.81 -2.83
C GLU A 3 -18.33 -10.90 -4.18
N LYS A 4 -19.09 -11.15 -5.25
CA LYS A 4 -18.59 -11.33 -6.63
C LYS A 4 -17.77 -10.14 -7.17
N ASN A 5 -17.64 -9.03 -6.45
CA ASN A 5 -17.02 -7.77 -6.89
C ASN A 5 -16.22 -7.09 -5.77
N SER A 6 -15.33 -7.81 -5.05
CA SER A 6 -14.47 -7.20 -4.03
C SER A 6 -13.40 -6.33 -4.69
N LEU A 7 -13.27 -5.07 -4.23
CA LEU A 7 -12.22 -4.15 -4.67
C LEU A 7 -10.83 -4.69 -4.30
N THR A 8 -10.70 -5.30 -3.10
CA THR A 8 -9.47 -5.98 -2.67
C THR A 8 -9.02 -7.03 -3.68
N THR A 9 -9.96 -7.87 -4.19
CA THR A 9 -9.64 -8.87 -5.19
C THR A 9 -9.17 -8.25 -6.51
N TYR A 10 -9.82 -7.18 -6.97
CA TYR A 10 -9.39 -6.48 -8.18
C TYR A 10 -8.00 -5.85 -8.02
N LEU A 11 -7.71 -5.24 -6.88
CA LEU A 11 -6.39 -4.68 -6.61
C LEU A 11 -5.31 -5.76 -6.63
N ILE A 12 -5.54 -6.91 -6.02
CA ILE A 12 -4.60 -8.05 -6.05
C ILE A 12 -4.35 -8.50 -7.49
N ILE A 13 -5.41 -8.67 -8.29
CA ILE A 13 -5.27 -9.09 -9.70
C ILE A 13 -4.45 -8.06 -10.49
N VAL A 14 -4.74 -6.76 -10.31
CA VAL A 14 -4.04 -5.68 -11.00
C VAL A 14 -2.56 -5.64 -10.61
N ILE A 15 -2.26 -5.69 -9.30
CA ILE A 15 -0.87 -5.65 -8.80
C ILE A 15 -0.09 -6.88 -9.28
N CYS A 16 -0.66 -8.08 -9.17
CA CYS A 16 -0.03 -9.30 -9.67
C CYS A 16 0.18 -9.24 -11.19
N GLY A 17 -0.85 -8.86 -11.94
CA GLY A 17 -0.77 -8.73 -13.40
C GLY A 17 0.33 -7.76 -13.81
N PHE A 18 0.40 -6.60 -13.14
CA PHE A 18 1.44 -5.61 -13.38
C PHE A 18 2.85 -6.16 -13.08
N TYR A 19 3.04 -6.81 -11.91
CA TYR A 19 4.33 -7.39 -11.54
C TYR A 19 4.81 -8.40 -12.59
N PHE A 20 3.96 -9.34 -13.00
CA PHE A 20 4.35 -10.34 -13.99
C PHE A 20 4.59 -9.72 -15.37
N THR A 21 3.78 -8.73 -15.77
CA THR A 21 4.02 -8.00 -17.02
C THR A 21 5.37 -7.26 -16.98
N ALA A 22 5.66 -6.55 -15.91
CA ALA A 22 6.93 -5.83 -15.76
C ALA A 22 8.14 -6.77 -15.69
N GLN A 23 7.97 -7.97 -15.14
CA GLN A 23 9.05 -8.96 -15.01
C GLN A 23 9.37 -9.65 -16.33
N TYR A 24 8.36 -10.06 -17.11
CA TYR A 24 8.55 -10.84 -18.32
C TYR A 24 8.53 -10.01 -19.61
N TYR A 25 7.91 -8.84 -19.56
CA TYR A 25 7.77 -7.93 -20.70
C TYR A 25 8.12 -6.49 -20.31
N PRO A 26 9.35 -6.23 -19.81
CA PRO A 26 9.70 -4.92 -19.24
C PRO A 26 9.53 -3.75 -20.22
N ASN A 27 9.64 -4.00 -21.51
CA ASN A 27 9.57 -2.99 -22.57
C ASN A 27 8.25 -3.04 -23.38
N ILE A 28 7.20 -3.67 -22.86
CA ILE A 28 5.94 -3.90 -23.59
C ILE A 28 5.27 -2.61 -24.11
N LEU A 29 5.45 -1.49 -23.40
CA LEU A 29 4.87 -0.19 -23.76
C LEU A 29 5.81 0.70 -24.55
N HIS A 30 7.01 0.23 -24.93
CA HIS A 30 8.05 1.00 -25.62
C HIS A 30 8.38 2.34 -24.91
N LEU A 31 8.33 2.35 -23.58
CA LEU A 31 8.71 3.49 -22.75
C LEU A 31 10.24 3.71 -22.79
N SER A 32 10.69 4.89 -22.37
CA SER A 32 12.13 5.21 -22.27
C SER A 32 12.86 4.31 -21.27
N LEU A 33 12.16 3.86 -20.23
CA LEU A 33 12.69 2.96 -19.20
C LEU A 33 11.90 1.65 -19.14
N PRO A 34 12.48 0.58 -18.59
CA PRO A 34 11.73 -0.63 -18.24
C PRO A 34 10.54 -0.31 -17.34
N LEU A 35 9.39 -0.95 -17.58
CA LEU A 35 8.10 -0.63 -16.97
C LEU A 35 8.16 -0.46 -15.44
N GLN A 36 8.93 -1.30 -14.73
CA GLN A 36 9.06 -1.15 -13.28
C GLN A 36 9.83 0.11 -12.89
N GLN A 37 10.83 0.51 -13.70
CA GLN A 37 11.64 1.71 -13.43
C GLN A 37 10.85 2.99 -13.68
N GLU A 38 9.90 2.99 -14.59
CA GLU A 38 8.98 4.10 -14.83
C GLU A 38 8.07 4.38 -13.63
N LEU A 39 7.79 3.39 -12.80
CA LEU A 39 6.68 3.43 -11.83
C LEU A 39 7.09 3.37 -10.36
N PHE A 40 8.29 2.92 -10.01
CA PHE A 40 8.72 2.94 -8.62
C PHE A 40 8.94 4.37 -8.11
N LEU A 41 8.80 4.56 -6.81
CA LEU A 41 9.00 5.88 -6.19
C LEU A 41 10.50 6.14 -6.01
N ILE A 42 10.97 7.25 -6.56
CA ILE A 42 12.32 7.77 -6.38
C ILE A 42 12.29 9.30 -6.38
N LYS A 43 13.13 9.94 -5.57
CA LYS A 43 13.19 11.40 -5.58
C LYS A 43 13.85 11.92 -6.85
N SER A 44 15.04 11.41 -7.15
CA SER A 44 15.83 11.81 -8.30
C SER A 44 17.01 10.88 -8.49
N ALA A 45 17.19 10.32 -9.70
CA ALA A 45 18.36 9.53 -10.07
C ALA A 45 18.60 9.59 -11.58
N TYR A 46 19.86 9.43 -11.99
CA TYR A 46 20.19 9.15 -13.38
C TYR A 46 19.88 7.70 -13.71
N PHE A 47 19.28 7.48 -14.87
CA PHE A 47 18.90 6.17 -15.38
C PHE A 47 19.74 5.76 -16.60
N PRO A 48 19.67 4.50 -17.06
CA PRO A 48 20.48 4.02 -18.19
C PRO A 48 20.25 4.75 -19.52
N ASP A 49 19.13 5.44 -19.69
CA ASP A 49 18.84 6.31 -20.84
C ASP A 49 19.63 7.62 -20.83
N GLY A 50 20.42 7.88 -19.76
CA GLY A 50 21.23 9.09 -19.58
C GLY A 50 20.47 10.27 -19.02
N SER A 51 19.17 10.13 -18.75
CA SER A 51 18.33 11.21 -18.22
C SER A 51 18.09 11.11 -16.70
N LEU A 52 17.68 12.22 -16.12
CA LEU A 52 17.36 12.36 -14.71
C LEU A 52 15.85 12.15 -14.53
N HIS A 53 15.46 11.14 -13.75
CA HIS A 53 14.08 10.80 -13.47
C HIS A 53 13.74 10.91 -11.98
N GLY A 54 12.45 11.03 -11.67
CA GLY A 54 11.93 11.02 -10.32
C GLY A 54 10.91 12.12 -10.02
N VAL A 55 10.41 12.13 -8.80
CA VAL A 55 9.40 13.10 -8.35
C VAL A 55 9.89 14.54 -8.50
N ASN A 56 11.19 14.80 -8.28
CA ASN A 56 11.79 16.12 -8.45
C ASN A 56 11.79 16.62 -9.91
N GLN A 57 11.62 15.71 -10.86
CA GLN A 57 11.49 16.00 -12.29
C GLN A 57 10.02 16.10 -12.75
N GLY A 58 9.08 16.17 -11.79
CA GLY A 58 7.65 16.30 -12.09
C GLY A 58 6.93 14.96 -12.27
N GLU A 59 7.58 13.82 -12.04
CA GLU A 59 7.00 12.49 -12.22
C GLU A 59 6.14 12.10 -10.99
N TYR A 60 5.12 12.92 -10.69
CA TYR A 60 4.28 12.77 -9.48
C TYR A 60 3.44 11.49 -9.46
N TRP A 61 3.21 10.84 -10.60
CA TRP A 61 2.53 9.54 -10.66
C TRP A 61 3.24 8.48 -9.81
N ARG A 62 4.56 8.57 -9.63
CA ARG A 62 5.37 7.66 -8.82
C ARG A 62 4.88 7.55 -7.36
N LEU A 63 4.26 8.61 -6.84
CA LEU A 63 3.67 8.62 -5.49
C LEU A 63 2.50 7.64 -5.35
N VAL A 64 1.87 7.25 -6.47
CA VAL A 64 0.74 6.32 -6.50
C VAL A 64 1.15 4.97 -7.11
N THR A 65 1.91 5.01 -8.21
CA THR A 65 2.27 3.81 -8.96
C THR A 65 3.26 2.91 -8.23
N VAL A 66 3.96 3.42 -7.21
CA VAL A 66 4.83 2.64 -6.32
C VAL A 66 4.13 1.39 -5.76
N ALA A 67 2.82 1.45 -5.53
CA ALA A 67 2.03 0.32 -5.03
C ALA A 67 1.94 -0.86 -6.03
N LEU A 68 2.20 -0.63 -7.31
CA LEU A 68 2.20 -1.66 -8.35
C LEU A 68 3.55 -2.39 -8.44
N THR A 69 4.64 -1.75 -8.01
CA THR A 69 6.01 -2.26 -8.15
C THR A 69 6.41 -3.13 -6.97
N HIS A 70 7.18 -4.21 -7.22
CA HIS A 70 7.68 -5.10 -6.16
C HIS A 70 9.08 -5.61 -6.50
N GLY A 71 9.97 -5.62 -5.50
CA GLY A 71 11.37 -6.00 -5.68
C GLY A 71 11.63 -7.51 -5.83
N SER A 72 10.65 -8.36 -5.45
CA SER A 72 10.77 -9.82 -5.59
C SER A 72 9.40 -10.49 -5.52
N ILE A 73 9.34 -11.75 -5.97
CA ILE A 73 8.10 -12.57 -5.88
C ILE A 73 7.69 -12.80 -4.42
N THR A 74 8.65 -12.95 -3.52
CA THR A 74 8.38 -13.11 -2.07
C THR A 74 7.78 -11.84 -1.48
N HIS A 75 8.32 -10.67 -1.85
CA HIS A 75 7.79 -9.37 -1.47
C HIS A 75 6.34 -9.20 -1.96
N LEU A 76 6.07 -9.51 -3.25
CA LEU A 76 4.71 -9.51 -3.79
C LEU A 76 3.79 -10.43 -3.00
N LEU A 77 4.19 -11.68 -2.77
CA LEU A 77 3.36 -12.69 -2.11
C LEU A 77 2.93 -12.23 -0.71
N PHE A 78 3.86 -11.75 0.12
CA PHE A 78 3.52 -11.27 1.46
C PHE A 78 2.61 -10.04 1.43
N ASN A 79 2.85 -9.10 0.50
CA ASN A 79 1.95 -7.97 0.32
C ASN A 79 0.54 -8.41 -0.09
N MET A 80 0.40 -9.33 -1.04
CA MET A 80 -0.91 -9.81 -1.51
C MET A 80 -1.65 -10.60 -0.43
N LEU A 81 -0.96 -11.41 0.37
CA LEU A 81 -1.55 -12.11 1.51
C LEU A 81 -2.07 -11.12 2.56
N ALA A 82 -1.27 -10.13 2.92
CA ALA A 82 -1.68 -9.10 3.87
C ALA A 82 -2.84 -8.24 3.32
N LEU A 83 -2.76 -7.83 2.05
CA LEU A 83 -3.83 -7.10 1.39
C LEU A 83 -5.14 -7.92 1.34
N TRP A 84 -5.04 -9.21 1.04
CA TRP A 84 -6.21 -10.09 1.05
C TRP A 84 -6.84 -10.19 2.44
N GLN A 85 -6.04 -10.45 3.47
CA GLN A 85 -6.53 -10.62 4.84
C GLN A 85 -7.13 -9.32 5.40
N LEU A 86 -6.35 -8.24 5.39
CA LEU A 86 -6.76 -6.96 5.97
C LEU A 86 -7.78 -6.23 5.09
N GLY A 87 -7.54 -6.23 3.79
CA GLY A 87 -8.39 -5.53 2.83
C GLY A 87 -9.81 -6.06 2.82
N THR A 88 -10.00 -7.39 2.82
CA THR A 88 -11.34 -7.98 2.85
C THR A 88 -12.12 -7.63 4.12
N ILE A 89 -11.43 -7.54 5.27
CA ILE A 89 -12.04 -7.15 6.54
C ILE A 89 -12.45 -5.67 6.50
N ILE A 90 -11.53 -4.79 6.13
CA ILE A 90 -11.76 -3.34 6.12
C ILE A 90 -12.77 -2.95 5.04
N GLU A 91 -12.69 -3.56 3.84
CA GLU A 91 -13.69 -3.35 2.78
C GLU A 91 -15.09 -3.76 3.23
N LYS A 92 -15.23 -4.89 3.96
CA LYS A 92 -16.50 -5.36 4.50
C LYS A 92 -17.05 -4.41 5.56
N ILE A 93 -16.21 -3.88 6.43
CA ILE A 93 -16.59 -2.95 7.49
C ILE A 93 -17.02 -1.60 6.93
N TYR A 94 -16.25 -1.03 6.02
CA TYR A 94 -16.41 0.35 5.57
C TYR A 94 -17.14 0.50 4.23
N GLY A 95 -17.20 -0.57 3.42
CA GLY A 95 -17.66 -0.53 2.03
C GLY A 95 -16.60 0.08 1.10
N LYS A 96 -16.76 -0.15 -0.20
CA LYS A 96 -15.75 0.17 -1.23
C LYS A 96 -15.28 1.63 -1.20
N ALA A 97 -16.19 2.60 -1.13
CA ALA A 97 -15.84 4.02 -1.21
C ALA A 97 -14.94 4.46 -0.05
N LYS A 98 -15.30 4.13 1.21
CA LYS A 98 -14.48 4.48 2.37
C LYS A 98 -13.20 3.69 2.41
N TYR A 99 -13.24 2.43 2.01
CA TYR A 99 -12.06 1.58 1.87
C TYR A 99 -11.05 2.17 0.87
N SER A 100 -11.52 2.64 -0.30
CA SER A 100 -10.67 3.33 -1.28
C SER A 100 -10.01 4.59 -0.69
N LEU A 101 -10.75 5.38 0.09
CA LEU A 101 -10.18 6.55 0.77
C LEU A 101 -9.11 6.18 1.78
N ILE A 102 -9.32 5.10 2.56
CA ILE A 102 -8.33 4.60 3.52
C ILE A 102 -7.07 4.15 2.78
N LEU A 103 -7.21 3.37 1.70
CA LEU A 103 -6.09 2.94 0.89
C LEU A 103 -5.30 4.10 0.30
N LEU A 104 -6.01 5.07 -0.29
CA LEU A 104 -5.39 6.24 -0.92
C LEU A 104 -4.68 7.13 0.10
N GLY A 105 -5.31 7.42 1.24
CA GLY A 105 -4.70 8.22 2.30
C GLY A 105 -3.46 7.53 2.89
N SER A 106 -3.52 6.20 3.07
CA SER A 106 -2.38 5.40 3.51
C SER A 106 -1.23 5.43 2.51
N LEU A 107 -1.55 5.22 1.22
CA LEU A 107 -0.58 5.23 0.13
C LEU A 107 0.11 6.59 0.02
N LEU A 108 -0.65 7.68 -0.05
CA LEU A 108 -0.09 9.02 -0.22
C LEU A 108 0.76 9.45 0.99
N CYS A 109 0.33 9.17 2.22
CA CYS A 109 1.12 9.46 3.41
C CYS A 109 2.40 8.60 3.47
N GLY A 110 2.31 7.32 3.10
CA GLY A 110 3.47 6.43 2.98
C GLY A 110 4.46 6.93 1.93
N SER A 111 3.98 7.26 0.75
CA SER A 111 4.80 7.80 -0.34
C SER A 111 5.41 9.16 0.01
N ALA A 112 4.67 10.03 0.70
CA ALA A 112 5.20 11.29 1.20
C ALA A 112 6.32 11.08 2.22
N ALA A 113 6.12 10.18 3.19
CA ALA A 113 7.16 9.86 4.17
C ALA A 113 8.42 9.28 3.49
N SER A 114 8.25 8.36 2.55
CA SER A 114 9.34 7.85 1.71
C SER A 114 10.04 8.98 0.95
N TYR A 115 9.28 9.84 0.29
CA TYR A 115 9.82 10.97 -0.46
C TYR A 115 10.62 11.93 0.43
N PHE A 116 10.13 12.30 1.61
CA PHE A 116 10.82 13.27 2.46
C PHE A 116 12.04 12.69 3.19
N PHE A 117 11.99 11.44 3.61
CA PHE A 117 12.96 10.88 4.55
C PHE A 117 13.94 9.88 3.93
N ASN A 118 13.64 9.22 2.80
CA ASN A 118 14.61 8.35 2.14
C ASN A 118 15.74 9.13 1.46
N PRO A 119 16.91 8.51 1.20
CA PRO A 119 17.93 9.08 0.35
C PRO A 119 17.41 9.35 -1.08
N THR A 120 18.03 10.34 -1.76
CA THR A 120 17.51 10.85 -3.04
C THR A 120 17.47 9.80 -4.15
N ASN A 121 18.49 8.94 -4.21
CA ASN A 121 18.69 7.95 -5.28
C ASN A 121 18.28 6.51 -4.90
N VAL A 122 17.57 6.34 -3.78
CA VAL A 122 17.10 5.01 -3.34
C VAL A 122 15.65 4.82 -3.76
N PRO A 123 15.37 3.82 -4.62
CA PRO A 123 14.00 3.53 -5.04
C PRO A 123 13.20 2.86 -3.92
N ALA A 124 11.95 3.26 -3.77
CA ALA A 124 10.96 2.55 -2.97
C ALA A 124 9.99 1.79 -3.87
N VAL A 125 9.60 0.59 -3.45
CA VAL A 125 8.70 -0.31 -4.18
C VAL A 125 7.74 -0.99 -3.22
N GLY A 126 6.52 -1.26 -3.65
CA GLY A 126 5.57 -2.11 -2.94
C GLY A 126 4.30 -1.41 -2.47
N ALA A 127 3.26 -2.22 -2.29
CA ALA A 127 1.99 -1.82 -1.71
C ALA A 127 2.03 -1.69 -0.17
N SER A 128 3.18 -1.95 0.45
CA SER A 128 3.31 -2.12 1.89
C SER A 128 2.93 -0.88 2.69
N GLY A 129 3.26 0.34 2.24
CA GLY A 129 2.80 1.56 2.88
C GLY A 129 1.28 1.64 2.99
N MET A 130 0.58 1.29 1.91
CA MET A 130 -0.88 1.18 1.89
C MET A 130 -1.39 0.08 2.85
N ILE A 131 -0.73 -1.06 2.90
CA ILE A 131 -1.07 -2.20 3.77
C ILE A 131 -0.86 -1.86 5.26
N PHE A 132 0.22 -1.15 5.59
CA PHE A 132 0.42 -0.66 6.95
C PHE A 132 -0.72 0.28 7.39
N GLY A 133 -1.28 1.06 6.48
CA GLY A 133 -2.48 1.83 6.74
C GLY A 133 -3.71 0.96 7.03
N LEU A 134 -3.84 -0.22 6.44
CA LEU A 134 -4.91 -1.17 6.77
C LEU A 134 -4.73 -1.77 8.17
N PHE A 135 -3.52 -2.03 8.64
CA PHE A 135 -3.26 -2.39 10.03
C PHE A 135 -3.75 -1.30 10.98
N ALA A 136 -3.44 -0.03 10.69
CA ALA A 136 -3.91 1.09 11.47
C ALA A 136 -5.45 1.22 11.43
N ALA A 137 -6.07 1.02 10.26
CA ALA A 137 -7.51 0.99 10.12
C ALA A 137 -8.16 -0.11 10.98
N LEU A 138 -7.56 -1.29 11.01
CA LEU A 138 -8.02 -2.39 11.85
C LEU A 138 -7.90 -2.04 13.33
N LEU A 139 -6.79 -1.41 13.75
CA LEU A 139 -6.58 -0.97 15.14
C LEU A 139 -7.60 0.07 15.58
N VAL A 140 -7.82 1.13 14.77
CA VAL A 140 -8.81 2.18 15.03
C VAL A 140 -10.22 1.62 15.16
N THR A 141 -10.49 0.54 14.43
CA THR A 141 -11.81 -0.09 14.32
C THR A 141 -12.04 -1.17 15.39
N SER A 142 -10.98 -1.76 15.93
CA SER A 142 -10.98 -2.97 16.76
C SER A 142 -11.97 -2.92 17.93
N ARG A 143 -11.95 -1.83 18.71
CA ARG A 143 -12.84 -1.67 19.88
C ARG A 143 -14.32 -1.69 19.50
N LYS A 144 -14.68 -1.11 18.35
CA LYS A 144 -16.08 -1.00 17.90
C LYS A 144 -16.65 -2.35 17.45
N TYR A 145 -15.80 -3.23 16.93
CA TYR A 145 -16.22 -4.49 16.32
C TYR A 145 -15.78 -5.74 17.12
N GLY A 146 -15.33 -5.55 18.37
CA GLY A 146 -14.94 -6.67 19.25
C GLY A 146 -13.68 -7.41 18.79
N ILE A 147 -12.85 -6.77 17.96
CA ILE A 147 -11.57 -7.33 17.53
C ILE A 147 -10.55 -7.09 18.65
N ASP A 148 -9.82 -8.13 19.04
CA ASP A 148 -8.79 -8.00 20.06
C ASP A 148 -7.66 -7.08 19.61
N TYR A 149 -7.68 -5.85 20.12
CA TYR A 149 -6.69 -4.84 19.78
C TYR A 149 -5.26 -5.22 20.16
N LYS A 150 -5.07 -6.06 21.22
CA LYS A 150 -3.74 -6.51 21.63
C LYS A 150 -3.11 -7.39 20.57
N ASN A 151 -3.88 -8.28 19.96
CA ASN A 151 -3.43 -9.10 18.85
C ASN A 151 -3.08 -8.22 17.63
N VAL A 152 -3.91 -7.22 17.33
CA VAL A 152 -3.64 -6.27 16.22
C VAL A 152 -2.34 -5.51 16.47
N VAL A 153 -2.14 -4.97 17.69
CA VAL A 153 -0.88 -4.29 18.06
C VAL A 153 0.30 -5.24 17.95
N GLY A 154 0.17 -6.47 18.42
CA GLY A 154 1.22 -7.49 18.32
C GLY A 154 1.64 -7.75 16.87
N VAL A 155 0.69 -7.89 15.97
CA VAL A 155 0.97 -8.06 14.52
C VAL A 155 1.66 -6.82 13.93
N ILE A 156 1.22 -5.61 14.27
CA ILE A 156 1.86 -4.37 13.83
C ILE A 156 3.31 -4.32 14.32
N VAL A 157 3.56 -4.60 15.61
CA VAL A 157 4.90 -4.60 16.19
C VAL A 157 5.81 -5.60 15.49
N VAL A 158 5.37 -6.83 15.27
CA VAL A 158 6.15 -7.85 14.56
C VAL A 158 6.49 -7.40 13.14
N ASN A 159 5.52 -6.85 12.40
CA ASN A 159 5.78 -6.35 11.03
C ASN A 159 6.74 -5.14 11.03
N LEU A 160 6.65 -4.25 12.01
CA LEU A 160 7.61 -3.14 12.16
C LEU A 160 9.00 -3.66 12.55
N MET A 161 9.12 -4.66 13.44
CA MET A 161 10.40 -5.29 13.76
C MET A 161 11.06 -5.87 12.51
N ILE A 162 10.30 -6.62 11.69
CA ILE A 162 10.79 -7.14 10.40
C ILE A 162 11.28 -6.00 9.52
N THR A 163 10.51 -4.91 9.44
CA THR A 163 10.85 -3.73 8.66
C THR A 163 12.19 -3.11 9.05
N PHE A 164 12.52 -3.07 10.35
CA PHE A 164 13.79 -2.51 10.82
C PHE A 164 14.96 -3.50 10.75
N LEU A 165 14.68 -4.81 10.80
CA LEU A 165 15.70 -5.85 10.80
C LEU A 165 16.13 -6.29 9.40
N VAL A 166 15.24 -6.16 8.41
CA VAL A 166 15.51 -6.57 7.04
C VAL A 166 16.02 -5.38 6.22
N PRO A 167 17.23 -5.45 5.66
CA PRO A 167 17.79 -4.37 4.83
C PRO A 167 16.89 -4.04 3.62
N ASN A 168 16.98 -2.80 3.18
CA ASN A 168 16.27 -2.29 2.00
C ASN A 168 14.73 -2.30 2.09
N ILE A 169 14.15 -2.43 3.28
CA ILE A 169 12.73 -2.17 3.50
C ILE A 169 12.54 -0.69 3.85
N ASP A 170 11.64 -0.03 3.14
CA ASP A 170 11.30 1.37 3.37
C ASP A 170 10.41 1.54 4.61
N TRP A 171 11.03 1.65 5.77
CA TRP A 171 10.32 1.83 7.03
C TRP A 171 9.61 3.19 7.13
N HIS A 172 10.08 4.22 6.41
CA HIS A 172 9.42 5.52 6.38
C HIS A 172 8.03 5.41 5.73
N ALA A 173 7.95 4.69 4.59
CA ALA A 173 6.67 4.42 3.94
C ALA A 173 5.71 3.65 4.86
N HIS A 174 6.21 2.71 5.67
CA HIS A 174 5.39 1.94 6.61
C HIS A 174 4.82 2.82 7.73
N ILE A 175 5.66 3.64 8.36
CA ILE A 175 5.21 4.58 9.41
C ILE A 175 4.24 5.62 8.82
N GLY A 176 4.61 6.21 7.67
CA GLY A 176 3.72 7.15 6.98
C GLY A 176 2.37 6.53 6.61
N GLY A 177 2.37 5.30 6.14
CA GLY A 177 1.18 4.53 5.84
C GLY A 177 0.30 4.27 7.07
N LEU A 178 0.90 3.86 8.20
CA LEU A 178 0.20 3.71 9.48
C LEU A 178 -0.50 5.02 9.89
N ILE A 179 0.21 6.12 9.85
CA ILE A 179 -0.33 7.44 10.25
C ILE A 179 -1.47 7.84 9.30
N GLY A 180 -1.25 7.76 7.99
CA GLY A 180 -2.24 8.09 6.97
C GLY A 180 -3.50 7.24 7.09
N GLY A 181 -3.33 5.92 7.30
CA GLY A 181 -4.43 4.99 7.50
C GLY A 181 -5.22 5.26 8.77
N ALA A 182 -4.54 5.56 9.88
CA ALA A 182 -5.20 5.92 11.14
C ALA A 182 -6.05 7.19 10.99
N ILE A 183 -5.46 8.26 10.43
CA ILE A 183 -6.13 9.55 10.21
C ILE A 183 -7.33 9.37 9.28
N THR A 184 -7.14 8.77 8.11
CA THR A 184 -8.21 8.60 7.13
C THR A 184 -9.34 7.74 7.68
N THR A 185 -9.01 6.65 8.39
CA THR A 185 -10.02 5.81 9.05
C THR A 185 -10.81 6.58 10.09
N TYR A 186 -10.13 7.39 10.91
CA TYR A 186 -10.78 8.23 11.90
C TYR A 186 -11.77 9.20 11.24
N LEU A 187 -11.38 9.84 10.15
CA LEU A 187 -12.23 10.78 9.42
C LEU A 187 -13.45 10.09 8.79
N VAL A 188 -13.27 8.96 8.11
CA VAL A 188 -14.36 8.28 7.40
C VAL A 188 -15.31 7.51 8.30
N ARG A 189 -14.90 7.16 9.55
CA ARG A 189 -15.75 6.42 10.49
C ARG A 189 -17.01 7.19 10.92
N GLY A 190 -16.93 8.51 10.95
CA GLY A 190 -18.03 9.41 11.40
C GLY A 190 -19.15 9.57 10.38
N PHE A 191 -18.95 9.24 9.11
CA PHE A 191 -19.98 9.31 8.07
C PHE A 191 -20.92 8.10 8.20
N ASN A 192 -22.09 8.31 8.82
CA ASN A 192 -23.07 7.28 9.15
C ASN A 192 -23.60 6.54 7.91
N GLY A 193 -23.49 5.21 7.91
CA GLY A 193 -24.08 4.33 6.87
C GLY A 193 -23.95 2.83 7.14
N THR A 194 -23.18 2.42 8.17
CA THR A 194 -22.69 1.03 8.22
C THR A 194 -23.15 0.18 9.41
N GLN A 195 -24.01 0.69 10.32
CA GLN A 195 -24.45 -0.11 11.47
C GLN A 195 -25.31 -1.34 11.13
N LYS A 196 -25.86 -1.42 9.91
CA LYS A 196 -26.76 -2.52 9.50
C LYS A 196 -26.03 -3.77 8.95
N ARG A 197 -24.74 -3.69 8.62
CA ARG A 197 -24.05 -4.76 7.87
C ARG A 197 -23.45 -5.90 8.69
N LEU A 198 -23.20 -5.72 9.99
CA LEU A 198 -22.48 -6.70 10.81
C LEU A 198 -23.37 -7.53 11.75
N ARG A 199 -24.70 -7.36 11.73
CA ARG A 199 -25.61 -8.22 12.50
C ARG A 199 -25.79 -9.64 11.92
N ASN A 200 -25.19 -9.93 10.76
CA ASN A 200 -25.33 -11.20 10.03
C ASN A 200 -23.97 -11.87 9.75
N ILE A 201 -23.00 -11.72 10.66
CA ILE A 201 -21.73 -12.46 10.63
C ILE A 201 -21.70 -13.46 11.76
#